data_bad368afb2616ee8223fc92d150aa6ec
#
_entry.id   bad368afb2616ee8223fc92d150aa6ec
#
_cell.length_a   1.000
_cell.length_b   1.000
_cell.length_c   1.000
_cell.angle_alpha   90.00
_cell.angle_beta   90.00
_cell.angle_gamma   90.00
#
_symmetry.space_group_name_H-M   'P 1'
#
loop_
_entity.id
_entity.type
_entity.pdbx_description
1 polymer ?
#
loop_
_entity_poly.entity_id
_entity_poly.type
_entity_poly.pdbx_seq_one_letter_code
_entity_poly.pdbx_strand_id
1 'polypeptide(L)'
;MGPSPEDAKSMLATIGFNSFDELVKSTVPPQILSPKDLDLDPALTETEALTKLREIANKNKVMKSYIGAGYYETTVPPVILRNMLENPGWYTAYTPYQAEISQGRLEMLLNFQTLVVDLTGLPMAVASLLDEGSAAAEAMQMSFALKGRKGKANKFFVSQDAHPQTIALIETRAKAIGIEVHVGEHFQVDFSGKDFCGAIVQYPNTYGSVESPGESYADFTNRAHEGNAMVICATDLMALTKLAPPSTWGADICVGSAQRLGVPMGFGGPHAGFLSTSDQYSRKMPGRIIGVTVDSNGKPCLRMAMQTREQHIRRDKATSNICTAQALLANMAAAYAIYHGPEGMLDIAGRLHALAAVAHRELRAAGFGVTEGAFFDTISVNVAGKGMTAAQVQEGAVAVGANVRIIDDNTVTISMGEGITRDDLGQLLKGAFKIESPDLSADDSLKELDASCARQGEILEHPIFRTHHSETQMLRYLKSLENKDLALNHSMISLGSCTMKLNATSEMIPVTWPEFCNIHPFAPHDQVAGYHEMIKDLNEDLSEITGFAAVSAQPNSGATGEYAGLLAIKDYLESIAP
;
A
#
# COMPACT_ATOMS: atom_id res chain seq x y z
N MET A 1 -20.42 -6.74 23.88
CA MET A 1 -21.21 -7.92 24.26
C MET A 1 -20.56 -8.54 25.49
N GLY A 2 -21.04 -8.24 26.63
CA GLY A 2 -20.66 -8.80 27.91
C GLY A 2 -21.88 -9.37 28.64
N PRO A 3 -21.71 -10.03 29.79
CA PRO A 3 -22.83 -10.49 30.61
C PRO A 3 -23.65 -9.29 31.11
N SER A 4 -24.97 -9.49 31.28
CA SER A 4 -25.79 -8.50 31.96
C SER A 4 -25.34 -8.35 33.43
N PRO A 5 -25.73 -7.29 34.17
CA PRO A 5 -25.43 -7.20 35.59
C PRO A 5 -25.92 -8.40 36.41
N GLU A 6 -27.06 -8.96 36.06
CA GLU A 6 -27.61 -10.17 36.68
C GLU A 6 -26.78 -11.42 36.35
N ASP A 7 -26.37 -11.59 35.10
CA ASP A 7 -25.48 -12.67 34.68
C ASP A 7 -24.13 -12.56 35.39
N ALA A 8 -23.52 -11.35 35.38
CA ALA A 8 -22.26 -11.10 36.06
C ALA A 8 -22.33 -11.47 37.57
N LYS A 9 -23.43 -11.12 38.24
CA LYS A 9 -23.65 -11.47 39.63
C LYS A 9 -23.78 -12.99 39.81
N SER A 10 -24.51 -13.66 38.91
CA SER A 10 -24.66 -15.13 38.94
C SER A 10 -23.33 -15.83 38.68
N MET A 11 -22.53 -15.34 37.74
CA MET A 11 -21.19 -15.85 37.41
C MET A 11 -20.25 -15.70 38.62
N LEU A 12 -20.20 -14.51 39.23
CA LEU A 12 -19.39 -14.25 40.43
C LEU A 12 -19.77 -15.19 41.57
N ALA A 13 -21.07 -15.36 41.85
CA ALA A 13 -21.55 -16.27 42.87
C ALA A 13 -21.15 -17.73 42.57
N THR A 14 -21.17 -18.16 41.31
CA THR A 14 -20.76 -19.50 40.89
C THR A 14 -19.29 -19.79 41.19
N ILE A 15 -18.42 -18.79 41.04
CA ILE A 15 -16.97 -18.90 41.33
C ILE A 15 -16.61 -18.49 42.75
N GLY A 16 -17.60 -18.16 43.59
CA GLY A 16 -17.43 -17.92 45.03
C GLY A 16 -17.05 -16.49 45.41
N PHE A 17 -17.35 -15.48 44.57
CA PHE A 17 -17.10 -14.07 44.84
C PHE A 17 -18.39 -13.25 44.85
N ASN A 18 -18.40 -12.14 45.59
CA ASN A 18 -19.56 -11.25 45.69
C ASN A 18 -19.43 -9.99 44.80
N SER A 19 -18.22 -9.67 44.37
CA SER A 19 -17.95 -8.49 43.50
C SER A 19 -16.72 -8.73 42.61
N PHE A 20 -16.60 -7.93 41.54
CA PHE A 20 -15.40 -7.89 40.73
C PHE A 20 -14.17 -7.43 41.53
N ASP A 21 -14.32 -6.46 42.43
CA ASP A 21 -13.23 -6.02 43.30
C ASP A 21 -12.66 -7.11 44.17
N GLU A 22 -13.52 -7.96 44.72
CA GLU A 22 -13.11 -9.13 45.53
C GLU A 22 -12.37 -10.16 44.65
N LEU A 23 -12.90 -10.43 43.45
CA LEU A 23 -12.25 -11.30 42.47
C LEU A 23 -10.87 -10.78 42.05
N VAL A 24 -10.77 -9.49 41.68
CA VAL A 24 -9.52 -8.86 41.27
C VAL A 24 -8.50 -8.89 42.41
N LYS A 25 -8.86 -8.49 43.61
CA LYS A 25 -7.97 -8.52 44.78
C LYS A 25 -7.49 -9.92 45.15
N SER A 26 -8.30 -10.95 44.86
CA SER A 26 -7.95 -12.33 45.09
C SER A 26 -7.04 -12.94 44.02
N THR A 27 -7.15 -12.49 42.78
CA THR A 27 -6.47 -13.07 41.63
C THR A 27 -5.24 -12.31 41.16
N VAL A 28 -5.24 -10.97 41.30
CA VAL A 28 -4.13 -10.12 40.88
C VAL A 28 -3.17 -9.92 42.07
N PRO A 29 -1.86 -10.22 41.90
CA PRO A 29 -0.88 -9.97 42.95
C PRO A 29 -0.84 -8.47 43.31
N PRO A 30 -0.79 -8.11 44.61
CA PRO A 30 -0.83 -6.72 45.05
C PRO A 30 0.25 -5.82 44.45
N GLN A 31 1.40 -6.42 44.05
CA GLN A 31 2.53 -5.68 43.47
C GLN A 31 2.27 -5.16 42.06
N ILE A 32 1.32 -5.75 41.35
CA ILE A 32 0.97 -5.37 39.98
C ILE A 32 -0.44 -4.78 39.85
N LEU A 33 -1.18 -4.74 40.97
CA LEU A 33 -2.49 -4.10 41.01
C LEU A 33 -2.30 -2.56 41.01
N SER A 34 -2.92 -1.90 40.04
CA SER A 34 -2.87 -0.42 39.99
C SER A 34 -3.45 0.19 41.27
N PRO A 35 -2.72 1.12 41.92
CA PRO A 35 -3.19 1.74 43.16
C PRO A 35 -4.28 2.80 42.95
N LYS A 36 -4.48 3.25 41.73
CA LYS A 36 -5.44 4.30 41.35
C LYS A 36 -6.23 3.90 40.10
N ASP A 37 -7.38 4.51 39.93
CA ASP A 37 -8.13 4.45 38.68
C ASP A 37 -7.36 5.15 37.55
N LEU A 38 -7.66 4.78 36.30
CA LEU A 38 -7.09 5.42 35.14
C LEU A 38 -7.66 6.84 34.97
N ASP A 39 -6.79 7.80 34.66
CA ASP A 39 -7.17 9.19 34.38
C ASP A 39 -7.51 9.34 32.90
N LEU A 40 -8.69 8.86 32.52
CA LEU A 40 -9.21 8.90 31.17
C LEU A 40 -10.50 9.74 31.12
N ASP A 41 -10.75 10.33 29.95
CA ASP A 41 -12.00 11.04 29.69
C ASP A 41 -13.23 10.12 29.94
N PRO A 42 -14.36 10.67 30.38
CA PRO A 42 -15.61 9.92 30.53
C PRO A 42 -16.05 9.27 29.20
N ALA A 43 -16.68 8.13 29.30
CA ALA A 43 -17.25 7.45 28.13
C ALA A 43 -18.28 8.34 27.40
N LEU A 44 -18.18 8.41 26.08
CA LEU A 44 -19.10 9.12 25.21
C LEU A 44 -20.20 8.18 24.69
N THR A 45 -21.39 8.72 24.42
CA THR A 45 -22.39 8.05 23.60
C THR A 45 -21.93 8.04 22.13
N GLU A 46 -22.50 7.15 21.30
CA GLU A 46 -22.18 7.08 19.86
C GLU A 46 -22.37 8.44 19.16
N THR A 47 -23.42 9.17 19.49
CA THR A 47 -23.69 10.51 18.92
C THR A 47 -22.61 11.52 19.34
N GLU A 48 -22.23 11.54 20.60
CA GLU A 48 -21.18 12.44 21.10
C GLU A 48 -19.83 12.08 20.49
N ALA A 49 -19.48 10.78 20.40
CA ALA A 49 -18.23 10.32 19.80
C ALA A 49 -18.14 10.72 18.31
N LEU A 50 -19.20 10.48 17.52
CA LEU A 50 -19.25 10.90 16.11
C LEU A 50 -19.20 12.42 15.95
N THR A 51 -19.82 13.19 16.86
CA THR A 51 -19.77 14.65 16.84
C THR A 51 -18.35 15.14 17.14
N LYS A 52 -17.71 14.66 18.20
CA LYS A 52 -16.32 14.99 18.56
C LYS A 52 -15.38 14.64 17.41
N LEU A 53 -15.52 13.46 16.83
CA LEU A 53 -14.67 13.03 15.73
C LEU A 53 -14.89 13.85 14.44
N ARG A 54 -16.11 14.29 14.17
CA ARG A 54 -16.41 15.22 13.06
C ARG A 54 -15.74 16.58 13.27
N GLU A 55 -15.72 17.10 14.50
CA GLU A 55 -15.02 18.35 14.82
C GLU A 55 -13.49 18.21 14.59
N ILE A 56 -12.90 17.06 14.98
CA ILE A 56 -11.50 16.74 14.71
C ILE A 56 -11.25 16.64 13.20
N ALA A 57 -12.08 15.87 12.47
CA ALA A 57 -11.97 15.70 11.04
C ALA A 57 -11.98 17.04 10.28
N ASN A 58 -12.86 17.97 10.67
CA ASN A 58 -12.99 19.29 10.04
C ASN A 58 -11.74 20.18 10.21
N LYS A 59 -10.78 19.82 11.04
CA LYS A 59 -9.48 20.49 11.14
C LYS A 59 -8.52 20.09 10.03
N ASN A 60 -8.79 18.98 9.35
CA ASN A 60 -8.08 18.56 8.15
C ASN A 60 -8.58 19.32 6.91
N LYS A 61 -7.68 19.57 5.96
CA LYS A 61 -7.98 20.24 4.70
C LYS A 61 -7.86 19.24 3.56
N VAL A 62 -8.99 18.84 2.98
CA VAL A 62 -8.99 17.96 1.80
C VAL A 62 -8.63 18.78 0.56
N MET A 63 -7.44 18.54 0.02
CA MET A 63 -6.89 19.22 -1.15
C MET A 63 -6.78 18.25 -2.32
N LYS A 64 -6.90 18.73 -3.57
CA LYS A 64 -6.56 17.94 -4.75
C LYS A 64 -5.08 17.59 -4.71
N SER A 65 -4.76 16.31 -4.73
CA SER A 65 -3.37 15.86 -4.59
C SER A 65 -2.71 15.61 -5.94
N TYR A 66 -1.71 16.41 -6.25
CA TYR A 66 -0.77 16.18 -7.35
C TYR A 66 0.61 15.73 -6.82
N ILE A 67 0.69 15.25 -5.59
CA ILE A 67 1.95 14.86 -4.95
C ILE A 67 2.50 13.56 -5.53
N GLY A 68 1.66 12.56 -5.74
CA GLY A 68 2.08 11.25 -6.24
C GLY A 68 2.96 10.48 -5.26
N ALA A 69 4.21 10.20 -5.62
CA ALA A 69 5.18 9.48 -4.78
C ALA A 69 4.66 8.11 -4.28
N GLY A 70 3.94 7.38 -5.12
CA GLY A 70 3.38 6.07 -4.80
C GLY A 70 1.97 6.09 -4.19
N TYR A 71 1.38 7.28 -3.98
CA TYR A 71 0.02 7.47 -3.46
C TYR A 71 -0.78 8.39 -4.37
N TYR A 72 -1.93 7.93 -4.82
CA TYR A 72 -2.73 8.65 -5.82
C TYR A 72 -4.20 8.69 -5.41
N GLU A 73 -4.86 9.80 -5.69
CA GLU A 73 -6.31 9.87 -5.57
C GLU A 73 -6.94 8.86 -6.53
N THR A 74 -7.86 8.04 -6.03
CA THR A 74 -8.57 7.04 -6.80
C THR A 74 -10.07 7.11 -6.51
N THR A 75 -10.89 6.70 -7.48
CA THR A 75 -12.34 6.64 -7.33
C THR A 75 -12.75 5.23 -6.92
N VAL A 76 -13.18 5.08 -5.67
CA VAL A 76 -13.73 3.80 -5.21
C VAL A 76 -15.11 3.61 -5.82
N PRO A 77 -15.38 2.60 -6.67
CA PRO A 77 -16.73 2.34 -7.17
C PRO A 77 -17.72 2.16 -6.01
N PRO A 78 -18.89 2.85 -6.01
CA PRO A 78 -19.84 2.77 -4.90
C PRO A 78 -20.26 1.36 -4.53
N VAL A 79 -20.36 0.46 -5.50
CA VAL A 79 -20.68 -0.96 -5.27
C VAL A 79 -19.59 -1.69 -4.49
N ILE A 80 -18.32 -1.33 -4.66
CA ILE A 80 -17.19 -1.89 -3.91
C ILE A 80 -17.10 -1.24 -2.53
N LEU A 81 -17.24 0.08 -2.45
CA LEU A 81 -17.24 0.82 -1.20
C LEU A 81 -18.27 0.22 -0.23
N ARG A 82 -19.53 0.19 -0.63
CA ARG A 82 -20.63 -0.24 0.23
C ARG A 82 -20.66 -1.74 0.49
N ASN A 83 -20.34 -2.58 -0.50
CA ASN A 83 -20.52 -4.04 -0.40
C ASN A 83 -19.23 -4.79 -0.07
N MET A 84 -18.12 -4.10 0.10
CA MET A 84 -16.85 -4.70 0.55
C MET A 84 -16.22 -3.90 1.69
N LEU A 85 -15.83 -2.64 1.50
CA LEU A 85 -15.14 -1.85 2.52
C LEU A 85 -16.03 -1.59 3.75
N GLU A 86 -17.30 -1.24 3.53
CA GLU A 86 -18.28 -0.95 4.59
C GLU A 86 -19.12 -2.19 4.99
N ASN A 87 -18.89 -3.34 4.38
CA ASN A 87 -19.66 -4.55 4.63
C ASN A 87 -19.00 -5.44 5.70
N PRO A 88 -19.66 -5.65 6.86
CA PRO A 88 -19.10 -6.50 7.93
C PRO A 88 -18.86 -7.95 7.51
N GLY A 89 -19.54 -8.47 6.48
CA GLY A 89 -19.26 -9.78 5.90
C GLY A 89 -17.84 -9.88 5.31
N TRP A 90 -17.27 -8.76 4.88
CA TRP A 90 -15.92 -8.68 4.34
C TRP A 90 -14.90 -8.18 5.38
N TYR A 91 -15.15 -7.04 6.04
CA TYR A 91 -14.14 -6.44 6.92
C TYR A 91 -13.98 -7.16 8.27
N THR A 92 -14.98 -7.96 8.72
CA THR A 92 -14.83 -8.77 9.93
C THR A 92 -14.23 -10.15 9.68
N ALA A 93 -14.07 -10.54 8.40
CA ALA A 93 -13.52 -11.83 8.03
C ALA A 93 -11.99 -11.83 8.21
N TYR A 94 -11.48 -12.81 8.94
CA TYR A 94 -10.05 -12.94 9.25
C TYR A 94 -9.23 -13.43 8.03
N THR A 95 -7.90 -13.30 8.11
CA THR A 95 -6.99 -13.88 7.11
C THR A 95 -7.38 -15.33 6.81
N PRO A 96 -7.48 -15.73 5.53
CA PRO A 96 -8.06 -17.01 5.13
C PRO A 96 -7.13 -18.22 5.38
N TYR A 97 -6.72 -18.44 6.63
CA TYR A 97 -5.90 -19.59 7.01
C TYR A 97 -6.63 -20.93 6.88
N GLN A 98 -7.94 -20.92 7.17
CA GLN A 98 -8.80 -22.10 7.07
C GLN A 98 -9.55 -22.03 5.74
N ALA A 99 -9.13 -22.86 4.79
CA ALA A 99 -9.68 -22.87 3.44
C ALA A 99 -11.19 -23.20 3.43
N GLU A 100 -11.62 -24.06 4.35
CA GLU A 100 -13.00 -24.57 4.46
C GLU A 100 -14.03 -23.46 4.68
N ILE A 101 -13.63 -22.37 5.32
CA ILE A 101 -14.52 -21.24 5.70
C ILE A 101 -14.14 -19.94 5.00
N SER A 102 -13.34 -20.00 3.95
CA SER A 102 -12.72 -18.81 3.32
C SER A 102 -12.64 -18.92 1.80
N GLN A 103 -13.48 -19.72 1.17
CA GLN A 103 -13.40 -19.98 -0.28
C GLN A 103 -13.64 -18.72 -1.12
N GLY A 104 -14.49 -17.81 -0.65
CA GLY A 104 -14.77 -16.55 -1.34
C GLY A 104 -13.59 -15.58 -1.28
N ARG A 105 -12.98 -15.38 -0.11
CA ARG A 105 -11.78 -14.54 0.05
C ARG A 105 -10.57 -15.13 -0.70
N LEU A 106 -10.41 -16.45 -0.67
CA LEU A 106 -9.36 -17.13 -1.42
C LEU A 106 -9.54 -16.94 -2.93
N GLU A 107 -10.79 -16.97 -3.43
CA GLU A 107 -11.08 -16.70 -4.85
C GLU A 107 -10.69 -15.26 -5.22
N MET A 108 -11.05 -14.28 -4.40
CA MET A 108 -10.70 -12.88 -4.67
C MET A 108 -9.18 -12.64 -4.58
N LEU A 109 -8.47 -13.26 -3.63
CA LEU A 109 -7.01 -13.20 -3.57
C LEU A 109 -6.34 -13.91 -4.75
N LEU A 110 -6.93 -14.97 -5.27
CA LEU A 110 -6.45 -15.61 -6.52
C LEU A 110 -6.64 -14.66 -7.71
N ASN A 111 -7.76 -13.95 -7.76
CA ASN A 111 -7.98 -12.92 -8.79
C ASN A 111 -6.95 -11.78 -8.67
N PHE A 112 -6.59 -11.38 -7.46
CA PHE A 112 -5.50 -10.41 -7.24
C PHE A 112 -4.15 -10.93 -7.76
N GLN A 113 -3.79 -12.17 -7.45
CA GLN A 113 -2.58 -12.80 -8.01
C GLN A 113 -2.60 -12.80 -9.55
N THR A 114 -3.75 -13.14 -10.14
CA THR A 114 -3.94 -13.17 -11.60
C THR A 114 -3.76 -11.78 -12.21
N LEU A 115 -4.31 -10.74 -11.57
CA LEU A 115 -4.12 -9.34 -11.96
C LEU A 115 -2.63 -8.95 -11.99
N VAL A 116 -1.91 -9.26 -10.91
CA VAL A 116 -0.48 -8.93 -10.78
C VAL A 116 0.37 -9.68 -11.80
N VAL A 117 0.09 -10.97 -12.01
CA VAL A 117 0.77 -11.80 -13.02
C VAL A 117 0.56 -11.25 -14.42
N ASP A 118 -0.68 -10.92 -14.78
CA ASP A 118 -1.02 -10.39 -16.09
C ASP A 118 -0.29 -9.06 -16.38
N LEU A 119 -0.37 -8.11 -15.46
CA LEU A 119 0.18 -6.79 -15.67
C LEU A 119 1.72 -6.77 -15.62
N THR A 120 2.36 -7.53 -14.74
CA THR A 120 3.83 -7.60 -14.64
C THR A 120 4.48 -8.52 -15.67
N GLY A 121 3.72 -9.45 -16.22
CA GLY A 121 4.20 -10.50 -17.13
C GLY A 121 5.05 -11.58 -16.44
N LEU A 122 5.17 -11.57 -15.10
CA LEU A 122 5.87 -12.59 -14.33
C LEU A 122 4.88 -13.66 -13.83
N PRO A 123 5.16 -14.96 -13.98
CA PRO A 123 4.16 -16.03 -13.88
C PRO A 123 3.67 -16.35 -12.46
N MET A 124 4.33 -15.84 -11.42
CA MET A 124 3.98 -16.12 -10.02
C MET A 124 3.80 -14.83 -9.24
N ALA A 125 2.71 -14.72 -8.48
CA ALA A 125 2.50 -13.61 -7.55
C ALA A 125 2.08 -14.11 -6.16
N VAL A 126 2.40 -13.34 -5.12
CA VAL A 126 1.88 -13.57 -3.76
C VAL A 126 0.45 -13.05 -3.62
N ALA A 127 -0.28 -13.55 -2.64
CA ALA A 127 -1.65 -13.12 -2.35
C ALA A 127 -1.73 -11.64 -1.97
N SER A 128 -0.79 -11.14 -1.19
CA SER A 128 -0.56 -9.72 -0.88
C SER A 128 0.63 -9.58 0.06
N LEU A 129 1.13 -8.34 0.21
CA LEU A 129 2.07 -7.90 1.23
C LEU A 129 1.52 -6.66 1.95
N LEU A 130 2.27 -6.13 2.92
CA LEU A 130 1.82 -5.01 3.75
C LEU A 130 1.71 -3.70 2.93
N ASP A 131 2.77 -3.34 2.20
CA ASP A 131 2.88 -2.15 1.36
C ASP A 131 4.05 -2.31 0.36
N GLU A 132 4.28 -1.30 -0.50
CA GLU A 132 5.36 -1.31 -1.50
C GLU A 132 6.74 -1.39 -0.86
N GLY A 133 7.03 -0.56 0.14
CA GLY A 133 8.35 -0.54 0.78
C GLY A 133 8.67 -1.89 1.44
N SER A 134 7.68 -2.52 2.10
CA SER A 134 7.82 -3.87 2.65
C SER A 134 8.04 -4.90 1.53
N ALA A 135 7.32 -4.82 0.42
CA ALA A 135 7.51 -5.71 -0.72
C ALA A 135 8.93 -5.58 -1.32
N ALA A 136 9.44 -4.35 -1.43
CA ALA A 136 10.80 -4.06 -1.89
C ALA A 136 11.87 -4.63 -0.94
N ALA A 137 11.68 -4.46 0.37
CA ALA A 137 12.58 -5.02 1.38
C ALA A 137 12.55 -6.56 1.40
N GLU A 138 11.38 -7.17 1.21
CA GLU A 138 11.27 -8.64 1.07
C GLU A 138 11.93 -9.13 -0.23
N ALA A 139 11.84 -8.39 -1.34
CA ALA A 139 12.54 -8.70 -2.58
C ALA A 139 14.07 -8.61 -2.40
N MET A 140 14.57 -7.62 -1.65
CA MET A 140 15.97 -7.54 -1.26
C MET A 140 16.41 -8.78 -0.47
N GLN A 141 15.65 -9.17 0.56
CA GLN A 141 15.96 -10.35 1.37
C GLN A 141 15.92 -11.64 0.55
N MET A 142 14.94 -11.75 -0.37
CA MET A 142 14.85 -12.87 -1.30
C MET A 142 16.08 -12.95 -2.21
N SER A 143 16.53 -11.82 -2.75
CA SER A 143 17.73 -11.72 -3.59
C SER A 143 18.98 -12.14 -2.80
N PHE A 144 19.12 -11.64 -1.57
CA PHE A 144 20.22 -12.05 -0.68
C PHE A 144 20.17 -13.54 -0.34
N ALA A 145 19.00 -14.11 -0.09
CA ALA A 145 18.83 -15.54 0.17
C ALA A 145 19.19 -16.43 -1.04
N LEU A 146 19.03 -15.91 -2.26
CA LEU A 146 19.32 -16.62 -3.50
C LEU A 146 20.78 -16.46 -3.93
N LYS A 147 21.35 -15.26 -3.81
CA LYS A 147 22.65 -14.89 -4.37
C LYS A 147 23.72 -14.61 -3.30
N GLY A 148 23.33 -14.02 -2.15
CA GLY A 148 24.28 -13.56 -1.13
C GLY A 148 24.83 -14.64 -0.22
N ARG A 149 24.00 -15.60 0.22
CA ARG A 149 24.38 -16.60 1.25
C ARG A 149 25.48 -17.59 0.86
N LYS A 150 25.76 -17.77 -0.44
CA LYS A 150 26.77 -18.70 -0.94
C LYS A 150 28.05 -18.01 -1.43
N GLY A 151 28.10 -16.70 -1.41
CA GLY A 151 29.16 -15.90 -1.94
C GLY A 151 29.47 -14.67 -1.11
N LYS A 152 30.28 -13.77 -1.64
CA LYS A 152 30.62 -12.47 -1.03
C LYS A 152 29.61 -11.37 -1.39
N ALA A 153 28.48 -11.70 -2.05
CA ALA A 153 27.51 -10.74 -2.54
C ALA A 153 26.59 -10.30 -1.40
N ASN A 154 27.04 -9.37 -0.58
CA ASN A 154 26.30 -8.76 0.53
C ASN A 154 25.87 -7.32 0.26
N LYS A 155 26.09 -6.80 -0.96
CA LYS A 155 25.63 -5.48 -1.37
C LYS A 155 24.29 -5.57 -2.07
N PHE A 156 23.50 -4.52 -1.93
CA PHE A 156 22.24 -4.32 -2.64
C PHE A 156 22.20 -2.91 -3.22
N PHE A 157 21.94 -2.80 -4.51
CA PHE A 157 21.83 -1.52 -5.18
C PHE A 157 20.41 -1.01 -5.18
N VAL A 158 20.23 0.27 -4.89
CA VAL A 158 18.94 0.97 -4.97
C VAL A 158 19.08 2.19 -5.88
N SER A 159 18.25 2.28 -6.91
CA SER A 159 18.21 3.50 -7.72
C SER A 159 17.81 4.69 -6.87
N GLN A 160 18.56 5.80 -6.97
CA GLN A 160 18.21 7.06 -6.32
C GLN A 160 16.87 7.62 -6.80
N ASP A 161 16.38 7.15 -7.95
CA ASP A 161 15.11 7.54 -8.55
C ASP A 161 13.94 6.67 -8.06
N ALA A 162 14.14 5.81 -7.08
CA ALA A 162 13.07 5.12 -6.35
C ALA A 162 12.34 6.08 -5.39
N HIS A 163 11.15 5.70 -4.94
CA HIS A 163 10.44 6.51 -3.95
C HIS A 163 11.24 6.61 -2.64
N PRO A 164 11.38 7.81 -2.05
CA PRO A 164 12.22 8.02 -0.85
C PRO A 164 11.85 7.12 0.32
N GLN A 165 10.56 6.87 0.55
CA GLN A 165 10.09 5.97 1.62
C GLN A 165 10.51 4.50 1.36
N THR A 166 10.55 4.08 0.11
CA THR A 166 11.01 2.74 -0.28
C THR A 166 12.50 2.59 -0.03
N ILE A 167 13.31 3.60 -0.38
CA ILE A 167 14.75 3.63 -0.09
C ILE A 167 14.99 3.51 1.43
N ALA A 168 14.35 4.37 2.22
CA ALA A 168 14.51 4.41 3.68
C ALA A 168 14.14 3.07 4.36
N LEU A 169 13.08 2.41 3.87
CA LEU A 169 12.67 1.11 4.43
C LEU A 169 13.65 -0.01 4.05
N ILE A 170 14.17 -0.02 2.81
CA ILE A 170 15.22 -0.96 2.38
C ILE A 170 16.46 -0.80 3.27
N GLU A 171 16.94 0.42 3.50
CA GLU A 171 18.09 0.70 4.36
C GLU A 171 17.87 0.21 5.79
N THR A 172 16.68 0.49 6.37
CA THR A 172 16.31 0.05 7.71
C THR A 172 16.32 -1.48 7.84
N ARG A 173 15.74 -2.18 6.87
CA ARG A 173 15.66 -3.64 6.88
C ARG A 173 17.00 -4.29 6.57
N ALA A 174 17.82 -3.69 5.70
CA ALA A 174 19.16 -4.16 5.34
C ALA A 174 20.13 -4.15 6.54
N LYS A 175 20.10 -3.07 7.33
CA LYS A 175 20.95 -2.91 8.53
C LYS A 175 20.82 -4.10 9.49
N ALA A 176 19.60 -4.59 9.71
CA ALA A 176 19.34 -5.68 10.64
C ALA A 176 19.95 -7.04 10.23
N ILE A 177 20.19 -7.25 8.94
CA ILE A 177 20.69 -8.52 8.38
C ILE A 177 22.06 -8.40 7.73
N GLY A 178 22.71 -7.25 7.86
CA GLY A 178 24.09 -7.01 7.41
C GLY A 178 24.23 -6.90 5.88
N ILE A 179 23.19 -6.42 5.19
CA ILE A 179 23.28 -6.07 3.77
C ILE A 179 23.73 -4.61 3.67
N GLU A 180 24.74 -4.37 2.84
CA GLU A 180 25.25 -3.03 2.51
C GLU A 180 24.42 -2.44 1.36
N VAL A 181 23.70 -1.35 1.63
CA VAL A 181 22.87 -0.66 0.61
C VAL A 181 23.68 0.42 -0.08
N HIS A 182 23.66 0.42 -1.41
CA HIS A 182 24.25 1.43 -2.27
C HIS A 182 23.15 2.17 -3.04
N VAL A 183 22.93 3.43 -2.72
CA VAL A 183 21.99 4.28 -3.45
C VAL A 183 22.73 5.10 -4.50
N GLY A 184 22.26 5.10 -5.74
CA GLY A 184 22.94 5.83 -6.82
C GLY A 184 22.20 5.76 -8.17
N GLU A 185 22.87 6.27 -9.20
CA GLU A 185 22.36 6.23 -10.58
C GLU A 185 22.49 4.82 -11.17
N HIS A 186 21.37 4.24 -11.56
CA HIS A 186 21.31 2.84 -12.00
C HIS A 186 22.04 2.58 -13.34
N PHE A 187 22.23 3.58 -14.19
CA PHE A 187 23.02 3.43 -15.40
C PHE A 187 24.54 3.46 -15.16
N GLN A 188 25.00 3.94 -13.99
CA GLN A 188 26.42 4.08 -13.67
C GLN A 188 26.95 2.97 -12.76
N VAL A 189 26.08 2.14 -12.17
CA VAL A 189 26.51 1.07 -11.25
C VAL A 189 27.34 0.01 -11.96
N ASP A 190 28.46 -0.37 -11.34
CA ASP A 190 29.33 -1.44 -11.80
C ASP A 190 29.06 -2.74 -11.03
N PHE A 191 28.57 -3.74 -11.74
CA PHE A 191 28.32 -5.07 -11.22
C PHE A 191 29.47 -6.07 -11.44
N SER A 192 30.57 -5.67 -12.06
CA SER A 192 31.68 -6.57 -12.44
C SER A 192 32.34 -7.25 -11.24
N GLY A 193 32.32 -6.61 -10.07
CA GLY A 193 32.83 -7.15 -8.81
C GLY A 193 32.06 -8.35 -8.27
N LYS A 194 30.85 -8.62 -8.75
CA LYS A 194 29.95 -9.72 -8.34
C LYS A 194 29.66 -9.74 -6.84
N ASP A 195 29.65 -8.57 -6.21
CA ASP A 195 29.42 -8.38 -4.79
C ASP A 195 27.99 -7.87 -4.46
N PHE A 196 27.19 -7.56 -5.50
CA PHE A 196 25.76 -7.27 -5.37
C PHE A 196 24.92 -8.55 -5.43
N CYS A 197 24.01 -8.72 -4.47
CA CYS A 197 23.02 -9.80 -4.50
C CYS A 197 21.78 -9.44 -5.34
N GLY A 198 21.51 -8.15 -5.49
CA GLY A 198 20.40 -7.64 -6.28
C GLY A 198 20.45 -6.12 -6.43
N ALA A 199 19.58 -5.63 -7.30
CA ALA A 199 19.42 -4.23 -7.60
C ALA A 199 17.93 -3.90 -7.81
N ILE A 200 17.46 -2.73 -7.37
CA ILE A 200 16.09 -2.27 -7.57
C ILE A 200 16.07 -0.96 -8.34
N VAL A 201 15.17 -0.88 -9.32
CA VAL A 201 14.81 0.32 -10.07
C VAL A 201 13.32 0.61 -9.93
N GLN A 202 12.92 1.87 -10.08
CA GLN A 202 11.52 2.31 -10.07
C GLN A 202 11.06 2.60 -11.50
N TYR A 203 9.88 2.10 -11.88
CA TYR A 203 9.33 2.19 -13.24
C TYR A 203 7.80 2.42 -13.22
N PRO A 204 7.29 3.62 -13.57
CA PRO A 204 8.02 4.89 -13.77
C PRO A 204 8.81 5.32 -12.53
N ASN A 205 9.85 6.14 -12.70
CA ASN A 205 10.64 6.60 -11.58
C ASN A 205 9.89 7.65 -10.72
N THR A 206 10.45 8.02 -9.56
CA THR A 206 9.77 8.92 -8.61
C THR A 206 9.51 10.33 -9.14
N TYR A 207 10.17 10.70 -10.24
CA TYR A 207 10.02 11.99 -10.93
C TYR A 207 9.12 11.90 -12.17
N GLY A 208 8.62 10.71 -12.48
CA GLY A 208 7.71 10.41 -13.57
C GLY A 208 8.37 9.95 -14.87
N SER A 209 9.70 10.00 -14.98
CA SER A 209 10.39 9.58 -16.19
C SER A 209 10.31 8.08 -16.42
N VAL A 210 10.20 7.73 -17.70
CA VAL A 210 10.20 6.35 -18.20
C VAL A 210 11.35 6.22 -19.21
N GLU A 211 12.36 5.43 -18.85
CA GLU A 211 13.44 5.08 -19.77
C GLU A 211 12.97 4.01 -20.78
N SER A 212 13.71 3.86 -21.87
CA SER A 212 13.40 2.83 -22.87
C SER A 212 13.54 1.42 -22.31
N PRO A 213 12.44 0.62 -22.23
CA PRO A 213 12.51 -0.75 -21.73
C PRO A 213 13.44 -1.64 -22.53
N GLY A 214 13.40 -1.52 -23.86
CA GLY A 214 14.19 -2.35 -24.79
C GLY A 214 15.67 -2.00 -24.86
N GLU A 215 16.06 -0.83 -24.41
CA GLU A 215 17.45 -0.35 -24.45
C GLU A 215 17.99 -0.16 -23.03
N SER A 216 17.54 0.88 -22.32
CA SER A 216 18.11 1.30 -21.05
C SER A 216 17.89 0.27 -19.92
N TYR A 217 16.65 -0.17 -19.71
CA TYR A 217 16.38 -1.16 -18.66
C TYR A 217 16.89 -2.55 -19.02
N ALA A 218 16.84 -2.95 -20.31
CA ALA A 218 17.42 -4.21 -20.76
C ALA A 218 18.96 -4.24 -20.59
N ASP A 219 19.65 -3.14 -20.92
CA ASP A 219 21.10 -3.03 -20.69
C ASP A 219 21.44 -3.13 -19.18
N PHE A 220 20.73 -2.35 -18.35
CA PHE A 220 20.89 -2.42 -16.89
C PHE A 220 20.72 -3.85 -16.38
N THR A 221 19.67 -4.53 -16.83
CA THR A 221 19.36 -5.91 -16.41
C THR A 221 20.46 -6.88 -16.85
N ASN A 222 20.92 -6.77 -18.10
CA ASN A 222 22.00 -7.63 -18.61
C ASN A 222 23.28 -7.44 -17.79
N ARG A 223 23.69 -6.21 -17.52
CA ARG A 223 24.88 -5.92 -16.67
C ARG A 223 24.74 -6.48 -15.25
N ALA A 224 23.56 -6.35 -14.65
CA ALA A 224 23.28 -6.91 -13.33
C ALA A 224 23.35 -8.45 -13.33
N HIS A 225 22.77 -9.11 -14.33
CA HIS A 225 22.80 -10.56 -14.48
C HIS A 225 24.20 -11.09 -14.76
N GLU A 226 25.02 -10.42 -15.58
CA GLU A 226 26.45 -10.74 -15.77
C GLU A 226 27.23 -10.64 -14.45
N GLY A 227 26.88 -9.66 -13.61
CA GLY A 227 27.35 -9.52 -12.23
C GLY A 227 26.75 -10.52 -11.24
N ASN A 228 25.85 -11.43 -11.68
CA ASN A 228 25.11 -12.39 -10.87
C ASN A 228 24.14 -11.74 -9.85
N ALA A 229 23.76 -10.49 -10.01
CA ALA A 229 22.74 -9.79 -9.23
C ALA A 229 21.34 -10.03 -9.78
N MET A 230 20.32 -10.07 -8.91
CA MET A 230 18.91 -10.08 -9.33
C MET A 230 18.43 -8.67 -9.61
N VAL A 231 17.50 -8.51 -10.53
CA VAL A 231 16.89 -7.22 -10.86
C VAL A 231 15.45 -7.18 -10.36
N ILE A 232 15.17 -6.20 -9.52
CA ILE A 232 13.84 -5.91 -8.97
C ILE A 232 13.31 -4.63 -9.64
N CYS A 233 12.06 -4.68 -10.08
CA CYS A 233 11.31 -3.54 -10.57
C CYS A 233 10.25 -3.14 -9.55
N ALA A 234 10.36 -1.96 -8.96
CA ALA A 234 9.25 -1.32 -8.25
C ALA A 234 8.38 -0.59 -9.27
N THR A 235 7.06 -0.83 -9.28
CA THR A 235 6.20 -0.36 -10.36
C THR A 235 4.75 -0.13 -9.93
N ASP A 236 4.00 0.59 -10.77
CA ASP A 236 2.59 0.91 -10.63
C ASP A 236 1.75 0.06 -11.58
N LEU A 237 0.80 -0.71 -11.04
CA LEU A 237 -0.08 -1.58 -11.84
C LEU A 237 -0.95 -0.81 -12.85
N MET A 238 -1.36 0.44 -12.54
CA MET A 238 -2.11 1.26 -13.49
C MET A 238 -1.21 1.69 -14.65
N ALA A 239 0.01 2.08 -14.38
CA ALA A 239 0.99 2.40 -15.42
C ALA A 239 1.27 1.18 -16.32
N LEU A 240 1.34 -0.01 -15.76
CA LEU A 240 1.55 -1.25 -16.53
C LEU A 240 0.39 -1.65 -17.43
N THR A 241 -0.76 -1.02 -17.35
CA THR A 241 -1.81 -1.19 -18.38
C THR A 241 -1.39 -0.61 -19.73
N LYS A 242 -0.51 0.39 -19.71
CA LYS A 242 -0.01 1.12 -20.89
C LYS A 242 1.49 0.91 -21.16
N LEU A 243 2.30 0.70 -20.13
CA LEU A 243 3.75 0.52 -20.24
C LEU A 243 4.12 -0.96 -20.46
N ALA A 244 5.22 -1.18 -21.17
CA ALA A 244 5.79 -2.51 -21.39
C ALA A 244 6.03 -3.24 -20.04
N PRO A 245 5.57 -4.50 -19.90
CA PRO A 245 5.75 -5.25 -18.67
C PRO A 245 7.22 -5.44 -18.31
N PRO A 246 7.60 -5.34 -17.02
CA PRO A 246 8.99 -5.55 -16.60
C PRO A 246 9.60 -6.89 -16.99
N SER A 247 8.79 -7.92 -17.18
CA SER A 247 9.24 -9.23 -17.70
C SER A 247 9.88 -9.13 -19.09
N THR A 248 9.46 -8.16 -19.92
CA THR A 248 9.94 -8.02 -21.31
C THR A 248 11.38 -7.53 -21.40
N TRP A 249 11.89 -6.87 -20.37
CA TRP A 249 13.27 -6.41 -20.28
C TRP A 249 14.10 -7.16 -19.22
N GLY A 250 13.55 -8.28 -18.71
CA GLY A 250 14.28 -9.26 -17.93
C GLY A 250 14.28 -9.06 -16.42
N ALA A 251 13.39 -8.22 -15.85
CA ALA A 251 13.24 -8.13 -14.40
C ALA A 251 12.93 -9.50 -13.77
N ASP A 252 13.61 -9.85 -12.70
CA ASP A 252 13.42 -11.11 -11.97
C ASP A 252 12.24 -11.05 -10.99
N ILE A 253 12.02 -9.88 -10.40
CA ILE A 253 10.99 -9.63 -9.39
C ILE A 253 10.34 -8.29 -9.69
N CYS A 254 9.01 -8.21 -9.55
CA CYS A 254 8.28 -6.95 -9.53
C CYS A 254 7.61 -6.75 -8.18
N VAL A 255 7.65 -5.53 -7.67
CA VAL A 255 7.01 -5.11 -6.43
C VAL A 255 6.27 -3.79 -6.62
N GLY A 256 5.35 -3.45 -5.74
CA GLY A 256 4.67 -2.17 -5.77
C GLY A 256 3.46 -2.14 -4.85
N SER A 257 2.66 -1.10 -4.97
CA SER A 257 1.39 -0.90 -4.28
C SER A 257 0.21 -1.03 -5.23
N ALA A 258 -0.86 -1.71 -4.79
CA ALA A 258 -2.14 -1.75 -5.49
C ALA A 258 -3.11 -0.65 -5.03
N GLN A 259 -2.67 0.33 -4.24
CA GLN A 259 -3.49 1.41 -3.68
C GLN A 259 -4.32 2.10 -4.76
N ARG A 260 -3.72 2.38 -5.90
CA ARG A 260 -4.33 3.09 -7.01
C ARG A 260 -5.55 2.39 -7.63
N LEU A 261 -5.71 1.11 -7.35
CA LEU A 261 -6.83 0.32 -7.83
C LEU A 261 -8.00 0.35 -6.82
N GLY A 262 -8.60 1.53 -6.65
CA GLY A 262 -9.80 1.72 -5.86
C GLY A 262 -9.62 1.65 -4.34
N VAL A 263 -8.43 1.89 -3.81
CA VAL A 263 -8.19 1.96 -2.36
C VAL A 263 -7.92 3.40 -1.95
N PRO A 264 -8.68 3.99 -1.00
CA PRO A 264 -8.45 5.36 -0.55
C PRO A 264 -7.02 5.57 -0.03
N MET A 265 -6.49 6.80 -0.18
CA MET A 265 -5.15 7.14 0.32
C MET A 265 -5.01 7.00 1.84
N GLY A 266 -6.04 7.34 2.61
CA GLY A 266 -6.13 7.10 4.05
C GLY A 266 -4.93 7.60 4.86
N PHE A 267 -4.35 8.72 4.49
CA PHE A 267 -3.13 9.27 5.11
C PHE A 267 -1.94 8.29 5.13
N GLY A 268 -1.87 7.40 4.14
CA GLY A 268 -0.75 6.47 3.97
C GLY A 268 -1.09 5.00 4.13
N GLY A 269 -2.33 4.65 4.37
CA GLY A 269 -2.73 3.26 4.43
C GLY A 269 -3.91 2.94 5.33
N PRO A 270 -4.23 1.63 5.40
CA PRO A 270 -3.49 0.49 4.86
C PRO A 270 -3.63 0.33 3.33
N HIS A 271 -2.59 -0.22 2.66
CA HIS A 271 -2.59 -0.48 1.21
C HIS A 271 -2.02 -1.87 0.92
N ALA A 272 -2.51 -2.55 -0.12
CA ALA A 272 -2.00 -3.87 -0.50
C ALA A 272 -0.71 -3.73 -1.32
N GLY A 273 0.40 -4.24 -0.78
CA GLY A 273 1.62 -4.46 -1.54
C GLY A 273 1.53 -5.72 -2.39
N PHE A 274 2.25 -5.78 -3.51
CA PHE A 274 2.39 -6.97 -4.32
C PHE A 274 3.85 -7.35 -4.55
N LEU A 275 4.06 -8.63 -4.87
CA LEU A 275 5.33 -9.15 -5.35
C LEU A 275 5.05 -10.26 -6.36
N SER A 276 5.69 -10.17 -7.52
CA SER A 276 5.67 -11.23 -8.54
C SER A 276 7.08 -11.62 -8.96
N THR A 277 7.25 -12.85 -9.44
CA THR A 277 8.55 -13.40 -9.85
C THR A 277 8.36 -14.61 -10.79
N SER A 278 9.47 -15.19 -11.25
CA SER A 278 9.44 -16.39 -12.08
C SER A 278 9.23 -17.67 -11.25
N ASP A 279 8.72 -18.72 -11.89
CA ASP A 279 8.43 -20.03 -11.27
C ASP A 279 9.63 -20.65 -10.55
N GLN A 280 10.83 -20.48 -11.08
CA GLN A 280 12.06 -21.02 -10.49
C GLN A 280 12.35 -20.53 -9.08
N TYR A 281 11.83 -19.35 -8.72
CA TYR A 281 12.03 -18.74 -7.40
C TYR A 281 10.83 -18.96 -6.45
N SER A 282 9.78 -19.63 -6.89
CA SER A 282 8.52 -19.83 -6.13
C SER A 282 8.74 -20.33 -4.69
N ARG A 283 9.72 -21.21 -4.46
CA ARG A 283 10.06 -21.74 -3.13
C ARG A 283 10.77 -20.74 -2.20
N LYS A 284 11.15 -19.58 -2.72
CA LYS A 284 11.85 -18.52 -1.99
C LYS A 284 11.04 -17.24 -1.86
N MET A 285 9.87 -17.20 -2.49
CA MET A 285 8.96 -16.06 -2.36
C MET A 285 8.58 -15.83 -0.89
N PRO A 286 8.51 -14.58 -0.44
CA PRO A 286 7.86 -14.25 0.82
C PRO A 286 6.34 -14.38 0.69
N GLY A 287 5.62 -14.28 1.80
CA GLY A 287 4.16 -14.22 1.80
C GLY A 287 3.47 -15.53 1.37
N ARG A 288 2.16 -15.46 1.26
CA ARG A 288 1.29 -16.58 0.95
C ARG A 288 0.95 -16.63 -0.52
N ILE A 289 0.71 -17.82 -1.02
CA ILE A 289 0.27 -18.08 -2.40
C ILE A 289 -1.03 -18.88 -2.32
N ILE A 290 -2.05 -18.43 -3.02
CA ILE A 290 -3.31 -19.16 -3.18
C ILE A 290 -3.16 -20.09 -4.39
N GLY A 291 -3.61 -21.32 -4.22
CA GLY A 291 -3.58 -22.33 -5.29
C GLY A 291 -4.88 -23.10 -5.39
N VAL A 292 -5.10 -23.66 -6.58
CA VAL A 292 -6.26 -24.49 -6.89
C VAL A 292 -5.96 -25.95 -6.53
N THR A 293 -6.93 -26.62 -5.92
CA THR A 293 -6.91 -28.04 -5.58
C THR A 293 -8.29 -28.66 -5.83
N VAL A 294 -8.50 -29.87 -5.35
CA VAL A 294 -9.81 -30.52 -5.35
C VAL A 294 -10.18 -30.94 -3.93
N ASP A 295 -11.48 -30.88 -3.62
CA ASP A 295 -12.04 -31.36 -2.37
C ASP A 295 -12.18 -32.90 -2.35
N SER A 296 -12.68 -33.45 -1.24
CA SER A 296 -12.91 -34.90 -1.08
C SER A 296 -13.93 -35.49 -2.09
N ASN A 297 -14.74 -34.64 -2.72
CA ASN A 297 -15.72 -35.02 -3.74
C ASN A 297 -15.22 -34.79 -5.17
N GLY A 298 -13.94 -34.38 -5.33
CA GLY A 298 -13.33 -34.08 -6.62
C GLY A 298 -13.74 -32.73 -7.23
N LYS A 299 -14.38 -31.84 -6.45
CA LYS A 299 -14.73 -30.49 -6.92
C LYS A 299 -13.56 -29.53 -6.75
N PRO A 300 -13.34 -28.58 -7.68
CA PRO A 300 -12.33 -27.54 -7.53
C PRO A 300 -12.56 -26.75 -6.23
N CYS A 301 -11.48 -26.54 -5.50
CA CYS A 301 -11.47 -25.68 -4.31
C CYS A 301 -10.11 -24.97 -4.17
N LEU A 302 -10.03 -24.00 -3.27
CA LEU A 302 -8.88 -23.16 -3.07
C LEU A 302 -8.24 -23.42 -1.72
N ARG A 303 -6.93 -23.24 -1.66
CA ARG A 303 -6.17 -23.31 -0.41
C ARG A 303 -4.88 -22.50 -0.51
N MET A 304 -4.24 -22.28 0.63
CA MET A 304 -2.86 -21.79 0.64
C MET A 304 -1.92 -22.86 0.05
N ALA A 305 -1.19 -22.51 -0.99
CA ALA A 305 -0.28 -23.40 -1.70
C ALA A 305 1.14 -23.34 -1.10
N MET A 306 1.92 -24.40 -1.38
CA MET A 306 3.34 -24.50 -1.02
C MET A 306 3.61 -24.35 0.49
N GLN A 307 2.82 -25.00 1.32
CA GLN A 307 2.90 -24.97 2.79
C GLN A 307 4.27 -25.36 3.35
N THR A 308 5.13 -26.04 2.57
CA THR A 308 6.51 -26.33 2.96
C THR A 308 7.37 -25.09 3.22
N ARG A 309 6.90 -23.89 2.86
CA ARG A 309 7.53 -22.60 3.16
C ARG A 309 7.08 -22.01 4.50
N GLU A 310 6.05 -22.58 5.11
CA GLU A 310 5.43 -22.07 6.33
C GLU A 310 6.28 -22.33 7.58
N GLN A 311 6.12 -21.49 8.60
CA GLN A 311 6.90 -21.52 9.84
C GLN A 311 6.70 -22.82 10.62
N HIS A 312 5.50 -23.38 10.66
CA HIS A 312 5.21 -24.63 11.37
C HIS A 312 5.91 -25.85 10.75
N ILE A 313 6.42 -25.74 9.49
CA ILE A 313 7.21 -26.78 8.82
C ILE A 313 8.69 -26.43 8.80
N ARG A 314 9.04 -25.22 8.38
CA ARG A 314 10.45 -24.81 8.13
C ARG A 314 11.09 -24.08 9.30
N ARG A 315 10.33 -23.69 10.31
CA ARG A 315 10.81 -22.96 11.49
C ARG A 315 11.60 -21.69 11.07
N ASP A 316 12.85 -21.56 11.50
CA ASP A 316 13.78 -20.47 11.18
C ASP A 316 14.11 -20.30 9.68
N LYS A 317 13.83 -21.33 8.89
CA LYS A 317 14.06 -21.34 7.42
C LYS A 317 12.79 -21.04 6.62
N ALA A 318 11.69 -20.68 7.27
CA ALA A 318 10.47 -20.32 6.60
C ALA A 318 10.66 -19.07 5.73
N THR A 319 10.03 -19.04 4.56
CA THR A 319 10.07 -17.89 3.64
C THR A 319 8.71 -17.22 3.49
N SER A 320 7.61 -17.93 3.79
CA SER A 320 6.26 -17.37 3.75
C SER A 320 5.87 -16.61 5.01
N ASN A 321 6.76 -16.49 5.99
CA ASN A 321 6.51 -15.97 7.33
C ASN A 321 6.25 -14.46 7.34
N ILE A 322 5.17 -14.05 6.70
CA ILE A 322 4.62 -12.68 6.74
C ILE A 322 3.36 -12.72 7.61
N CYS A 323 3.42 -12.13 8.80
CA CYS A 323 2.28 -12.05 9.70
C CYS A 323 1.19 -11.16 9.13
N THR A 324 1.54 -9.94 8.75
CA THR A 324 0.58 -8.96 8.25
C THR A 324 0.71 -8.80 6.74
N ALA A 325 -0.35 -9.18 6.04
CA ALA A 325 -0.57 -8.93 4.62
C ALA A 325 -1.99 -8.39 4.45
N GLN A 326 -2.17 -7.45 3.55
CA GLN A 326 -3.44 -6.75 3.36
C GLN A 326 -4.43 -7.61 2.57
N ALA A 327 -5.36 -8.27 3.24
CA ALA A 327 -6.36 -9.11 2.58
C ALA A 327 -7.52 -8.31 1.99
N LEU A 328 -8.21 -7.49 2.81
CA LEU A 328 -9.36 -6.71 2.34
C LEU A 328 -8.99 -5.76 1.19
N LEU A 329 -7.87 -5.08 1.29
CA LEU A 329 -7.46 -4.10 0.29
C LEU A 329 -6.97 -4.75 -1.01
N ALA A 330 -6.36 -5.94 -0.93
CA ALA A 330 -6.06 -6.75 -2.12
C ALA A 330 -7.36 -7.22 -2.80
N ASN A 331 -8.37 -7.60 -2.01
CA ASN A 331 -9.69 -7.96 -2.53
C ASN A 331 -10.37 -6.77 -3.22
N MET A 332 -10.27 -5.56 -2.63
CA MET A 332 -10.79 -4.33 -3.23
C MET A 332 -10.11 -4.02 -4.57
N ALA A 333 -8.78 -4.12 -4.63
CA ALA A 333 -8.00 -3.89 -5.85
C ALA A 333 -8.36 -4.88 -6.96
N ALA A 334 -8.53 -6.16 -6.61
CA ALA A 334 -9.01 -7.17 -7.56
C ALA A 334 -10.45 -6.87 -8.04
N ALA A 335 -11.35 -6.51 -7.11
CA ALA A 335 -12.72 -6.15 -7.44
C ALA A 335 -12.79 -4.91 -8.34
N TYR A 336 -11.92 -3.91 -8.12
CA TYR A 336 -11.79 -2.73 -8.98
C TYR A 336 -11.43 -3.13 -10.42
N ALA A 337 -10.38 -3.96 -10.58
CA ALA A 337 -9.97 -4.42 -11.90
C ALA A 337 -11.05 -5.28 -12.60
N ILE A 338 -11.77 -6.11 -11.84
CA ILE A 338 -12.89 -6.91 -12.36
C ILE A 338 -14.04 -5.99 -12.81
N TYR A 339 -14.37 -4.97 -12.01
CA TYR A 339 -15.48 -4.06 -12.30
C TYR A 339 -15.24 -3.20 -13.55
N HIS A 340 -14.04 -2.64 -13.67
CA HIS A 340 -13.65 -1.81 -14.81
C HIS A 340 -13.33 -2.65 -16.06
N GLY A 341 -12.79 -3.82 -15.87
CA GLY A 341 -12.33 -4.68 -16.97
C GLY A 341 -11.15 -4.06 -17.74
N PRO A 342 -10.65 -4.74 -18.77
CA PRO A 342 -9.52 -4.24 -19.55
C PRO A 342 -9.79 -2.89 -20.20
N GLU A 343 -10.97 -2.69 -20.76
CA GLU A 343 -11.35 -1.44 -21.45
C GLU A 343 -11.42 -0.27 -20.48
N GLY A 344 -12.08 -0.44 -19.33
CA GLY A 344 -12.16 0.60 -18.30
C GLY A 344 -10.81 0.96 -17.70
N MET A 345 -9.95 -0.04 -17.46
CA MET A 345 -8.59 0.18 -16.96
C MET A 345 -7.74 0.98 -17.96
N LEU A 346 -7.82 0.63 -19.24
CA LEU A 346 -7.12 1.35 -20.32
C LEU A 346 -7.66 2.77 -20.49
N ASP A 347 -8.96 3.00 -20.35
CA ASP A 347 -9.55 4.34 -20.43
C ASP A 347 -9.10 5.23 -19.25
N ILE A 348 -9.12 4.69 -18.03
CA ILE A 348 -8.61 5.39 -16.84
C ILE A 348 -7.14 5.77 -17.03
N ALA A 349 -6.29 4.83 -17.39
CA ALA A 349 -4.86 5.06 -17.62
C ALA A 349 -4.61 6.06 -18.76
N GLY A 350 -5.37 5.95 -19.85
CA GLY A 350 -5.31 6.88 -20.98
C GLY A 350 -5.70 8.30 -20.57
N ARG A 351 -6.74 8.47 -19.75
CA ARG A 351 -7.16 9.77 -19.23
C ARG A 351 -6.10 10.39 -18.32
N LEU A 352 -5.48 9.61 -17.44
CA LEU A 352 -4.40 10.08 -16.57
C LEU A 352 -3.20 10.56 -17.38
N HIS A 353 -2.77 9.77 -18.36
CA HIS A 353 -1.68 10.15 -19.26
C HIS A 353 -2.01 11.41 -20.07
N ALA A 354 -3.23 11.50 -20.62
CA ALA A 354 -3.64 12.68 -21.38
C ALA A 354 -3.63 13.97 -20.54
N LEU A 355 -4.03 13.92 -19.27
CA LEU A 355 -3.93 15.07 -18.35
C LEU A 355 -2.46 15.48 -18.12
N ALA A 356 -1.58 14.50 -17.90
CA ALA A 356 -0.14 14.77 -17.75
C ALA A 356 0.46 15.35 -19.05
N ALA A 357 0.06 14.82 -20.22
CA ALA A 357 0.50 15.32 -21.52
C ALA A 357 0.03 16.76 -21.79
N VAL A 358 -1.21 17.10 -21.42
CA VAL A 358 -1.72 18.49 -21.48
C VAL A 358 -0.90 19.41 -20.58
N ALA A 359 -0.67 19.00 -19.32
CA ALA A 359 0.14 19.77 -18.39
C ALA A 359 1.56 19.99 -18.92
N HIS A 360 2.19 18.93 -19.43
CA HIS A 360 3.53 18.97 -20.03
C HIS A 360 3.59 19.94 -21.22
N ARG A 361 2.62 19.85 -22.13
CA ARG A 361 2.52 20.73 -23.30
C ARG A 361 2.41 22.21 -22.89
N GLU A 362 1.48 22.53 -21.99
CA GLU A 362 1.20 23.90 -21.56
C GLU A 362 2.39 24.52 -20.79
N LEU A 363 2.99 23.77 -19.90
CA LEU A 363 4.17 24.21 -19.15
C LEU A 363 5.37 24.43 -20.06
N ARG A 364 5.61 23.52 -21.02
CA ARG A 364 6.68 23.66 -22.01
C ARG A 364 6.44 24.89 -22.93
N ALA A 365 5.22 25.08 -23.41
CA ALA A 365 4.85 26.25 -24.21
C ALA A 365 5.02 27.57 -23.45
N ALA A 366 4.74 27.54 -22.14
CA ALA A 366 4.99 28.67 -21.25
C ALA A 366 6.49 28.86 -20.93
N GLY A 367 7.39 27.98 -21.37
CA GLY A 367 8.85 28.08 -21.23
C GLY A 367 9.38 27.59 -19.86
N PHE A 368 8.67 26.71 -19.17
CA PHE A 368 9.22 25.96 -18.05
C PHE A 368 10.10 24.81 -18.56
N GLY A 369 11.11 24.42 -17.78
CA GLY A 369 11.79 23.14 -17.96
C GLY A 369 10.88 22.00 -17.49
N VAL A 370 10.57 21.05 -18.36
CA VAL A 370 9.70 19.92 -18.03
C VAL A 370 10.40 18.61 -18.35
N THR A 371 9.90 17.50 -17.79
CA THR A 371 10.41 16.13 -18.07
C THR A 371 10.73 15.98 -19.57
N GLU A 372 11.94 15.51 -19.86
CA GLU A 372 12.33 15.12 -21.21
C GLU A 372 12.13 13.61 -21.37
N GLY A 373 11.80 13.17 -22.59
CA GLY A 373 11.51 11.77 -22.89
C GLY A 373 10.10 11.33 -22.49
N ALA A 374 9.94 10.02 -22.30
CA ALA A 374 8.65 9.42 -22.00
C ALA A 374 8.29 9.57 -20.51
N PHE A 375 6.99 9.66 -20.24
CA PHE A 375 6.38 9.68 -18.90
C PHE A 375 5.00 9.01 -18.96
N PHE A 376 4.46 8.68 -17.80
CA PHE A 376 3.08 8.14 -17.74
C PHE A 376 2.10 9.22 -17.25
N ASP A 377 2.03 9.48 -15.97
CA ASP A 377 1.05 10.37 -15.34
C ASP A 377 1.69 11.46 -14.47
N THR A 378 2.99 11.40 -14.32
CA THR A 378 3.77 12.30 -13.47
C THR A 378 4.81 13.02 -14.35
N ILE A 379 4.95 14.32 -14.14
CA ILE A 379 5.97 15.13 -14.80
C ILE A 379 6.72 15.96 -13.77
N SER A 380 8.00 16.19 -14.04
CA SER A 380 8.87 17.09 -13.28
C SER A 380 8.90 18.46 -13.95
N VAL A 381 8.87 19.53 -13.16
CA VAL A 381 8.83 20.91 -13.66
C VAL A 381 9.90 21.73 -12.94
N ASN A 382 10.89 22.21 -13.69
CA ASN A 382 11.88 23.16 -13.21
C ASN A 382 11.40 24.59 -13.43
N VAL A 383 11.32 25.38 -12.36
CA VAL A 383 10.74 26.72 -12.34
C VAL A 383 11.77 27.84 -12.27
N ALA A 384 13.07 27.51 -12.10
CA ALA A 384 14.15 28.52 -11.98
C ALA A 384 14.21 29.46 -13.17
N GLY A 385 14.04 28.95 -14.41
CA GLY A 385 14.03 29.73 -15.63
C GLY A 385 12.92 30.78 -15.72
N LYS A 386 11.91 30.71 -14.84
CA LYS A 386 10.81 31.67 -14.71
C LYS A 386 10.97 32.64 -13.55
N GLY A 387 12.08 32.58 -12.82
CA GLY A 387 12.30 33.39 -11.62
C GLY A 387 11.34 33.03 -10.48
N MET A 388 10.82 31.80 -10.47
CA MET A 388 9.95 31.25 -9.43
C MET A 388 10.71 30.24 -8.58
N THR A 389 10.25 30.01 -7.36
CA THR A 389 10.69 28.92 -6.49
C THR A 389 9.62 27.84 -6.40
N ALA A 390 10.03 26.61 -6.06
CA ALA A 390 9.11 25.51 -5.82
C ALA A 390 8.10 25.83 -4.68
N ALA A 391 8.53 26.56 -3.66
CA ALA A 391 7.67 27.04 -2.58
C ALA A 391 6.55 27.97 -3.10
N GLN A 392 6.88 28.90 -4.00
CA GLN A 392 5.87 29.78 -4.61
C GLN A 392 4.86 29.01 -5.47
N VAL A 393 5.31 27.96 -6.15
CA VAL A 393 4.40 27.06 -6.90
C VAL A 393 3.46 26.33 -5.92
N GLN A 394 3.97 25.80 -4.81
CA GLN A 394 3.14 25.16 -3.78
C GLN A 394 2.15 26.15 -3.15
N GLU A 395 2.58 27.38 -2.83
CA GLU A 395 1.67 28.41 -2.33
C GLU A 395 0.53 28.72 -3.32
N GLY A 396 0.89 28.85 -4.61
CA GLY A 396 -0.09 29.06 -5.69
C GLY A 396 -1.03 27.88 -5.88
N ALA A 397 -0.55 26.64 -5.70
CA ALA A 397 -1.37 25.43 -5.72
C ALA A 397 -2.34 25.40 -4.53
N VAL A 398 -1.85 25.67 -3.31
CA VAL A 398 -2.69 25.73 -2.09
C VAL A 398 -3.79 26.78 -2.22
N ALA A 399 -3.50 27.93 -2.83
CA ALA A 399 -4.49 28.98 -3.05
C ALA A 399 -5.68 28.55 -3.96
N VAL A 400 -5.48 27.52 -4.79
CA VAL A 400 -6.54 26.92 -5.64
C VAL A 400 -7.00 25.54 -5.13
N GLY A 401 -6.69 25.19 -3.89
CA GLY A 401 -7.14 23.94 -3.29
C GLY A 401 -6.37 22.70 -3.71
N ALA A 402 -5.10 22.83 -4.08
CA ALA A 402 -4.27 21.74 -4.57
C ALA A 402 -2.91 21.66 -3.85
N ASN A 403 -2.27 20.50 -3.90
CA ASN A 403 -0.89 20.28 -3.45
C ASN A 403 -0.05 19.70 -4.58
N VAL A 404 1.17 20.19 -4.74
CA VAL A 404 2.21 19.60 -5.59
C VAL A 404 3.35 19.05 -4.72
N ARG A 405 4.24 18.24 -5.29
CA ARG A 405 5.42 17.73 -4.57
C ARG A 405 6.63 18.61 -4.84
N ILE A 406 7.20 19.18 -3.80
CA ILE A 406 8.49 19.88 -3.86
C ILE A 406 9.62 18.82 -3.85
N ILE A 407 10.52 18.90 -4.82
CA ILE A 407 11.72 18.06 -4.90
C ILE A 407 12.91 18.82 -4.32
N ASP A 408 13.12 20.06 -4.78
CA ASP A 408 14.14 20.99 -4.32
C ASP A 408 13.64 22.43 -4.49
N ASP A 409 14.49 23.43 -4.26
CA ASP A 409 14.14 24.86 -4.33
C ASP A 409 13.58 25.29 -5.70
N ASN A 410 13.91 24.56 -6.77
CA ASN A 410 13.61 24.92 -8.15
C ASN A 410 12.74 23.89 -8.89
N THR A 411 12.47 22.76 -8.29
CA THR A 411 11.82 21.63 -8.97
C THR A 411 10.61 21.14 -8.19
N VAL A 412 9.49 21.01 -8.89
CA VAL A 412 8.29 20.33 -8.39
C VAL A 412 7.93 19.16 -9.30
N THR A 413 7.22 18.17 -8.78
CA THR A 413 6.51 17.19 -9.62
C THR A 413 5.00 17.36 -9.46
N ILE A 414 4.29 17.06 -10.55
CA ILE A 414 2.83 17.00 -10.60
C ILE A 414 2.41 15.64 -11.14
N SER A 415 1.60 14.94 -10.34
CA SER A 415 1.12 13.58 -10.62
C SER A 415 -0.40 13.59 -10.77
N MET A 416 -0.94 12.87 -11.74
CA MET A 416 -2.37 12.82 -12.00
C MET A 416 -3.03 11.67 -11.24
N GLY A 417 -3.98 12.02 -10.38
CA GLY A 417 -4.89 11.08 -9.72
C GLY A 417 -6.20 10.93 -10.50
N GLU A 418 -6.94 9.86 -10.22
CA GLU A 418 -8.19 9.55 -10.94
C GLU A 418 -9.29 10.61 -10.75
N GLY A 419 -9.32 11.26 -9.57
CA GLY A 419 -10.26 12.33 -9.25
C GLY A 419 -9.92 13.70 -9.85
N ILE A 420 -8.79 13.83 -10.57
CA ILE A 420 -8.40 15.08 -11.22
C ILE A 420 -9.18 15.27 -12.52
N THR A 421 -9.80 16.43 -12.65
CA THR A 421 -10.48 16.86 -13.88
C THR A 421 -9.64 17.82 -14.70
N ARG A 422 -10.05 18.10 -15.95
CA ARG A 422 -9.42 19.14 -16.77
C ARG A 422 -9.53 20.53 -16.13
N ASP A 423 -10.66 20.81 -15.48
CA ASP A 423 -10.88 22.08 -14.79
C ASP A 423 -9.94 22.22 -13.57
N ASP A 424 -9.75 21.17 -12.80
CA ASP A 424 -8.79 21.14 -11.68
C ASP A 424 -7.36 21.41 -12.19
N LEU A 425 -6.95 20.77 -13.31
CA LEU A 425 -5.67 21.02 -13.95
C LEU A 425 -5.56 22.48 -14.44
N GLY A 426 -6.62 23.01 -15.05
CA GLY A 426 -6.64 24.42 -15.49
C GLY A 426 -6.46 25.39 -14.34
N GLN A 427 -7.11 25.14 -13.20
CA GLN A 427 -6.96 25.92 -11.97
C GLN A 427 -5.52 25.84 -11.43
N LEU A 428 -4.92 24.64 -11.41
CA LEU A 428 -3.53 24.45 -10.99
C LEU A 428 -2.57 25.23 -11.90
N LEU A 429 -2.68 25.09 -13.23
CA LEU A 429 -1.81 25.78 -14.19
C LEU A 429 -1.91 27.31 -14.06
N LYS A 430 -3.11 27.82 -13.85
CA LYS A 430 -3.34 29.25 -13.63
C LYS A 430 -2.83 29.72 -12.27
N GLY A 431 -3.20 29.03 -11.19
CA GLY A 431 -2.90 29.44 -9.82
C GLY A 431 -1.43 29.26 -9.46
N ALA A 432 -0.85 28.11 -9.75
CA ALA A 432 0.52 27.75 -9.38
C ALA A 432 1.56 28.25 -10.39
N PHE A 433 1.30 28.09 -11.70
CA PHE A 433 2.29 28.37 -12.76
C PHE A 433 2.02 29.68 -13.53
N LYS A 434 0.95 30.41 -13.17
CA LYS A 434 0.60 31.72 -13.78
C LYS A 434 0.33 31.67 -15.29
N ILE A 435 -0.22 30.54 -15.77
CA ILE A 435 -0.64 30.36 -17.14
C ILE A 435 -2.12 30.78 -17.24
N GLU A 436 -2.39 32.00 -17.72
CA GLU A 436 -3.73 32.63 -17.65
C GLU A 436 -4.80 31.91 -18.48
N SER A 437 -4.42 31.34 -19.63
CA SER A 437 -5.38 30.70 -20.54
C SER A 437 -4.80 29.43 -21.12
N PRO A 438 -4.67 28.35 -20.29
CA PRO A 438 -4.12 27.08 -20.78
C PRO A 438 -5.09 26.44 -21.79
N ASP A 439 -4.56 25.85 -22.84
CA ASP A 439 -5.34 25.00 -23.74
C ASP A 439 -5.51 23.61 -23.11
N LEU A 440 -6.67 23.34 -22.57
CA LEU A 440 -7.00 22.07 -21.93
C LEU A 440 -7.55 21.03 -22.91
N SER A 441 -7.55 21.30 -24.22
CA SER A 441 -7.97 20.33 -25.22
C SER A 441 -7.03 19.11 -25.22
N ALA A 442 -7.63 17.94 -25.28
CA ALA A 442 -6.92 16.69 -25.48
C ALA A 442 -7.69 15.88 -26.50
N ASP A 443 -7.01 15.46 -27.54
CA ASP A 443 -7.52 14.46 -28.47
C ASP A 443 -7.04 13.04 -28.07
N ASP A 444 -7.50 12.04 -28.81
CA ASP A 444 -7.16 10.66 -28.48
C ASP A 444 -5.67 10.34 -28.67
N SER A 445 -4.92 11.15 -29.44
CA SER A 445 -3.48 10.95 -29.61
C SER A 445 -2.70 11.18 -28.32
N LEU A 446 -3.19 12.04 -27.43
CA LEU A 446 -2.59 12.29 -26.11
C LEU A 446 -2.83 11.16 -25.09
N LYS A 447 -3.64 10.16 -25.43
CA LYS A 447 -3.82 8.96 -24.60
C LYS A 447 -2.77 7.90 -24.88
N GLU A 448 -2.01 8.04 -25.95
CA GLU A 448 -1.01 7.05 -26.38
C GLU A 448 0.38 7.40 -25.85
N LEU A 449 1.08 6.40 -25.36
CA LEU A 449 2.47 6.52 -24.90
C LEU A 449 3.44 6.46 -26.11
N ASP A 450 4.68 6.91 -25.85
CA ASP A 450 5.77 6.69 -26.80
C ASP A 450 5.89 5.18 -27.13
N ALA A 451 5.97 4.87 -28.43
CA ALA A 451 5.97 3.50 -28.91
C ALA A 451 7.15 2.65 -28.37
N SER A 452 8.25 3.30 -27.96
CA SER A 452 9.43 2.64 -27.40
C SER A 452 9.19 2.05 -26.01
N CYS A 453 8.20 2.59 -25.27
CA CYS A 453 7.87 2.14 -23.91
C CYS A 453 6.43 1.57 -23.80
N ALA A 454 5.62 1.66 -24.86
CA ALA A 454 4.24 1.21 -24.86
C ALA A 454 4.12 -0.31 -24.76
N ARG A 455 3.15 -0.76 -23.95
CA ARG A 455 2.77 -2.18 -23.84
C ARG A 455 2.28 -2.70 -25.18
N GLN A 456 2.72 -3.90 -25.52
CA GLN A 456 2.22 -4.65 -26.66
C GLN A 456 1.27 -5.76 -26.20
N GLY A 457 0.19 -5.99 -26.95
CA GLY A 457 -0.80 -7.03 -26.65
C GLY A 457 -1.93 -6.58 -25.73
N GLU A 458 -2.84 -7.49 -25.46
CA GLU A 458 -4.00 -7.28 -24.58
C GLU A 458 -3.58 -7.36 -23.10
N ILE A 459 -4.44 -6.81 -22.23
CA ILE A 459 -4.33 -6.92 -20.78
C ILE A 459 -5.54 -7.66 -20.22
N LEU A 460 -5.39 -8.23 -19.02
CA LEU A 460 -6.48 -8.84 -18.27
C LEU A 460 -7.27 -9.85 -19.10
N GLU A 461 -6.54 -10.77 -19.75
CA GLU A 461 -7.13 -11.76 -20.65
C GLU A 461 -7.97 -12.81 -19.93
N HIS A 462 -7.74 -13.03 -18.62
CA HIS A 462 -8.51 -14.00 -17.85
C HIS A 462 -10.00 -13.64 -17.83
N PRO A 463 -10.92 -14.61 -18.07
CA PRO A 463 -12.36 -14.35 -18.23
C PRO A 463 -13.01 -13.58 -17.07
N ILE A 464 -12.48 -13.66 -15.84
CA ILE A 464 -13.01 -12.94 -14.68
C ILE A 464 -13.00 -11.41 -14.90
N PHE A 465 -12.00 -10.88 -15.59
CA PHE A 465 -11.89 -9.44 -15.87
C PHE A 465 -12.76 -8.99 -17.05
N ARG A 466 -13.45 -9.92 -17.70
CA ARG A 466 -14.39 -9.66 -18.82
C ARG A 466 -15.84 -9.90 -18.39
N THR A 467 -16.10 -9.95 -17.07
CA THR A 467 -17.43 -10.17 -16.49
C THR A 467 -17.66 -9.18 -15.36
N HIS A 468 -18.90 -9.07 -14.89
CA HIS A 468 -19.27 -8.24 -13.72
C HIS A 468 -19.07 -6.72 -13.87
N HIS A 469 -19.18 -6.18 -15.09
CA HIS A 469 -18.97 -4.76 -15.40
C HIS A 469 -20.18 -3.85 -15.08
N SER A 470 -21.30 -4.41 -14.63
CA SER A 470 -22.42 -3.63 -14.13
C SER A 470 -22.52 -3.71 -12.61
N GLU A 471 -23.06 -2.67 -12.00
CA GLU A 471 -23.26 -2.59 -10.55
C GLU A 471 -24.01 -3.80 -10.00
N THR A 472 -25.11 -4.23 -10.66
CA THR A 472 -25.89 -5.40 -10.24
C THR A 472 -25.09 -6.71 -10.38
N GLN A 473 -24.30 -6.88 -11.43
CA GLN A 473 -23.47 -8.08 -11.61
C GLN A 473 -22.38 -8.14 -10.53
N MET A 474 -21.69 -7.03 -10.30
CA MET A 474 -20.66 -6.94 -9.25
C MET A 474 -21.25 -7.19 -7.87
N LEU A 475 -22.37 -6.57 -7.53
CA LEU A 475 -23.08 -6.80 -6.26
C LEU A 475 -23.35 -8.30 -6.03
N ARG A 476 -23.90 -8.98 -7.04
CA ARG A 476 -24.23 -10.41 -6.96
C ARG A 476 -22.96 -11.28 -6.86
N TYR A 477 -21.90 -10.90 -7.57
CA TYR A 477 -20.62 -11.60 -7.48
C TYR A 477 -20.03 -11.48 -6.09
N LEU A 478 -19.91 -10.27 -5.54
CA LEU A 478 -19.42 -10.04 -4.18
C LEU A 478 -20.23 -10.82 -3.14
N LYS A 479 -21.57 -10.81 -3.25
CA LYS A 479 -22.43 -11.58 -2.35
C LYS A 479 -22.27 -13.08 -2.50
N SER A 480 -22.03 -13.58 -3.71
CA SER A 480 -21.79 -15.01 -3.95
C SER A 480 -20.49 -15.50 -3.30
N LEU A 481 -19.46 -14.63 -3.23
CA LEU A 481 -18.21 -14.90 -2.53
C LEU A 481 -18.39 -14.85 -1.00
N GLU A 482 -19.01 -13.80 -0.50
CA GLU A 482 -19.33 -13.64 0.92
C GLU A 482 -20.07 -14.85 1.48
N ASN A 483 -21.04 -15.39 0.72
CA ASN A 483 -21.81 -16.57 1.12
C ASN A 483 -21.00 -17.88 1.22
N LYS A 484 -19.78 -17.91 0.71
CA LYS A 484 -18.86 -19.06 0.86
C LYS A 484 -18.00 -18.97 2.12
N ASP A 485 -18.07 -17.87 2.85
CA ASP A 485 -17.17 -17.55 3.95
C ASP A 485 -17.90 -17.47 5.28
N LEU A 486 -17.14 -17.63 6.37
CA LEU A 486 -17.57 -17.25 7.70
C LEU A 486 -17.00 -15.88 8.07
N ALA A 487 -17.86 -15.02 8.62
CA ALA A 487 -17.51 -13.70 9.12
C ALA A 487 -18.15 -13.46 10.49
N LEU A 488 -17.64 -12.50 11.26
CA LEU A 488 -18.05 -12.30 12.66
C LEU A 488 -19.44 -11.66 12.82
N ASN A 489 -20.07 -11.22 11.72
CA ASN A 489 -21.45 -10.74 11.72
C ASN A 489 -22.50 -11.87 11.80
N HIS A 490 -22.11 -13.13 11.61
CA HIS A 490 -23.02 -14.29 11.67
C HIS A 490 -22.42 -15.54 12.33
N SER A 491 -21.18 -15.45 12.81
CA SER A 491 -20.49 -16.56 13.47
C SER A 491 -19.63 -16.10 14.64
N MET A 492 -19.27 -17.02 15.50
CA MET A 492 -18.23 -16.80 16.51
C MET A 492 -16.85 -16.89 15.86
N ILE A 493 -15.83 -16.35 16.55
CA ILE A 493 -14.44 -16.43 16.09
C ILE A 493 -14.00 -17.88 15.92
N SER A 494 -13.50 -18.23 14.73
CA SER A 494 -13.16 -19.61 14.39
C SER A 494 -11.74 -20.00 14.79
N LEU A 495 -10.86 -19.02 15.04
CA LEU A 495 -9.49 -19.23 15.47
C LEU A 495 -8.92 -17.98 16.16
N GLY A 496 -7.73 -18.06 16.79
CA GLY A 496 -7.09 -16.93 17.44
C GLY A 496 -6.91 -15.75 16.49
N SER A 497 -7.51 -14.61 16.85
CA SER A 497 -7.66 -13.49 15.90
C SER A 497 -6.48 -12.53 15.85
N CYS A 498 -5.48 -12.67 16.72
CA CYS A 498 -4.38 -11.70 16.83
C CYS A 498 -4.91 -10.24 16.91
N THR A 499 -4.88 -9.52 15.79
CA THR A 499 -5.32 -8.13 15.68
C THR A 499 -6.78 -7.96 15.23
N MET A 500 -7.48 -9.03 14.83
CA MET A 500 -8.90 -8.94 14.44
C MET A 500 -9.79 -8.72 15.66
N LYS A 501 -10.25 -7.51 15.83
CA LYS A 501 -11.22 -7.12 16.85
C LYS A 501 -12.46 -6.53 16.17
N LEU A 502 -13.64 -6.76 16.78
CA LEU A 502 -14.85 -6.10 16.33
C LEU A 502 -14.84 -4.66 16.84
N ASN A 503 -14.93 -3.73 15.91
CA ASN A 503 -15.13 -2.31 16.20
C ASN A 503 -16.63 -1.99 16.15
N ALA A 504 -17.06 -0.98 16.89
CA ALA A 504 -18.40 -0.46 16.77
C ALA A 504 -18.62 0.15 15.38
N THR A 505 -19.86 0.15 14.88
CA THR A 505 -20.18 0.76 13.59
C THR A 505 -19.85 2.26 13.60
N SER A 506 -20.06 2.94 14.73
CA SER A 506 -19.68 4.34 14.94
C SER A 506 -18.16 4.60 14.83
N GLU A 507 -17.32 3.60 15.11
CA GLU A 507 -15.86 3.69 14.90
C GLU A 507 -15.47 3.43 13.44
N MET A 508 -16.27 2.65 12.71
CA MET A 508 -15.99 2.31 11.30
C MET A 508 -16.46 3.38 10.31
N ILE A 509 -17.59 4.05 10.57
CA ILE A 509 -18.15 5.08 9.68
C ILE A 509 -17.14 6.17 9.30
N PRO A 510 -16.35 6.73 10.23
CA PRO A 510 -15.39 7.80 9.92
C PRO A 510 -14.26 7.40 8.96
N VAL A 511 -13.98 6.12 8.82
CA VAL A 511 -12.91 5.61 7.94
C VAL A 511 -13.11 6.02 6.47
N THR A 512 -14.37 6.22 6.05
CA THR A 512 -14.73 6.64 4.69
C THR A 512 -15.05 8.12 4.55
N TRP A 513 -14.91 8.92 5.61
CA TRP A 513 -15.04 10.36 5.51
C TRP A 513 -13.89 10.96 4.71
N PRO A 514 -14.17 11.87 3.74
CA PRO A 514 -13.12 12.47 2.91
C PRO A 514 -11.98 13.10 3.70
N GLU A 515 -12.29 13.70 4.84
CA GLU A 515 -11.33 14.36 5.74
C GLU A 515 -10.32 13.36 6.36
N PHE A 516 -10.60 12.07 6.31
CA PHE A 516 -9.67 11.01 6.68
C PHE A 516 -9.20 10.20 5.48
N CYS A 517 -10.11 9.72 4.62
CA CYS A 517 -9.74 8.80 3.56
C CYS A 517 -9.06 9.45 2.35
N ASN A 518 -9.26 10.76 2.08
CA ASN A 518 -8.70 11.44 0.91
C ASN A 518 -7.48 12.32 1.22
N ILE A 519 -6.86 12.14 2.37
CA ILE A 519 -5.64 12.86 2.75
C ILE A 519 -4.41 12.09 2.26
N HIS A 520 -3.52 12.81 1.56
CA HIS A 520 -2.24 12.27 1.12
C HIS A 520 -1.26 12.17 2.30
N PRO A 521 -0.45 11.07 2.44
CA PRO A 521 0.47 10.92 3.57
C PRO A 521 1.56 12.00 3.67
N PHE A 522 1.89 12.65 2.55
CA PHE A 522 2.85 13.75 2.49
C PHE A 522 2.19 15.13 2.32
N ALA A 523 0.92 15.25 2.68
CA ALA A 523 0.26 16.55 2.74
C ALA A 523 0.97 17.48 3.73
N PRO A 524 1.03 18.82 3.48
CA PRO A 524 1.61 19.79 4.40
C PRO A 524 1.03 19.67 5.82
N HIS A 525 1.89 19.84 6.82
CA HIS A 525 1.56 19.62 8.23
C HIS A 525 0.36 20.45 8.71
N ASP A 526 0.20 21.69 8.23
CA ASP A 526 -0.93 22.57 8.57
C ASP A 526 -2.28 22.13 7.97
N GLN A 527 -2.26 21.16 7.08
CA GLN A 527 -3.45 20.60 6.44
C GLN A 527 -3.98 19.33 7.13
N VAL A 528 -3.24 18.79 8.10
CA VAL A 528 -3.52 17.51 8.76
C VAL A 528 -3.64 17.64 10.28
N ALA A 529 -4.05 18.82 10.75
CA ALA A 529 -4.16 19.14 12.19
C ALA A 529 -5.11 18.19 12.93
N GLY A 530 -6.19 17.73 12.29
CA GLY A 530 -7.10 16.75 12.87
C GLY A 530 -6.45 15.38 13.09
N TYR A 531 -5.63 14.90 12.14
CA TYR A 531 -4.86 13.67 12.36
C TYR A 531 -3.87 13.81 13.51
N HIS A 532 -3.16 14.93 13.62
CA HIS A 532 -2.21 15.15 14.70
C HIS A 532 -2.88 15.18 16.07
N GLU A 533 -4.04 15.83 16.17
CA GLU A 533 -4.82 15.85 17.41
C GLU A 533 -5.29 14.44 17.78
N MET A 534 -5.93 13.74 16.88
CA MET A 534 -6.43 12.37 17.11
C MET A 534 -5.32 11.42 17.55
N ILE A 535 -4.17 11.46 16.88
CA ILE A 535 -3.03 10.58 17.20
C ILE A 535 -2.42 10.98 18.56
N LYS A 536 -2.34 12.27 18.86
CA LYS A 536 -1.83 12.76 20.14
C LYS A 536 -2.73 12.29 21.30
N ASP A 537 -4.04 12.52 21.19
CA ASP A 537 -5.01 12.12 22.22
C ASP A 537 -4.94 10.59 22.46
N LEU A 538 -4.92 9.79 21.38
CA LEU A 538 -4.78 8.34 21.49
C LEU A 538 -3.46 7.93 22.17
N ASN A 539 -2.35 8.58 21.86
CA ASN A 539 -1.05 8.25 22.47
C ASN A 539 -1.01 8.62 23.95
N GLU A 540 -1.68 9.71 24.37
CA GLU A 540 -1.81 10.12 25.77
C GLU A 540 -2.66 9.10 26.53
N ASP A 541 -3.81 8.69 26.01
CA ASP A 541 -4.65 7.65 26.61
C ASP A 541 -3.91 6.31 26.73
N LEU A 542 -3.21 5.90 25.70
CA LEU A 542 -2.42 4.65 25.73
C LEU A 542 -1.25 4.73 26.71
N SER A 543 -0.63 5.89 26.90
CA SER A 543 0.41 6.10 27.92
C SER A 543 -0.15 5.95 29.33
N GLU A 544 -1.32 6.52 29.61
CA GLU A 544 -2.01 6.33 30.91
C GLU A 544 -2.39 4.86 31.13
N ILE A 545 -2.96 4.18 30.13
CA ILE A 545 -3.38 2.77 30.24
C ILE A 545 -2.20 1.83 30.49
N THR A 546 -1.08 2.05 29.83
CA THR A 546 0.09 1.16 29.87
C THR A 546 1.12 1.55 30.93
N GLY A 547 1.11 2.79 31.40
CA GLY A 547 2.10 3.34 32.32
C GLY A 547 3.45 3.65 31.66
N PHE A 548 3.56 3.61 30.33
CA PHE A 548 4.76 4.02 29.63
C PHE A 548 4.84 5.55 29.49
N ALA A 549 6.05 6.07 29.47
CA ALA A 549 6.30 7.51 29.33
C ALA A 549 5.91 8.08 27.95
N ALA A 550 5.87 7.24 26.93
CA ALA A 550 5.47 7.60 25.57
C ALA A 550 5.01 6.38 24.78
N VAL A 551 4.12 6.62 23.84
CA VAL A 551 3.59 5.62 22.89
C VAL A 551 3.73 6.16 21.47
N SER A 552 3.97 5.27 20.51
CA SER A 552 3.96 5.59 19.09
C SER A 552 2.93 4.72 18.37
N ALA A 553 2.01 5.37 17.68
CA ALA A 553 1.04 4.72 16.80
C ALA A 553 1.54 4.56 15.34
N GLN A 554 2.84 4.84 15.06
CA GLN A 554 3.43 4.77 13.72
C GLN A 554 3.50 3.35 13.13
N PRO A 555 3.82 2.29 13.90
CA PRO A 555 3.83 0.94 13.33
C PRO A 555 2.45 0.56 12.79
N ASN A 556 2.38 0.21 11.51
CA ASN A 556 1.15 -0.09 10.78
C ASN A 556 0.71 -1.56 10.87
N SER A 557 1.32 -2.34 11.75
CA SER A 557 0.92 -3.72 12.05
C SER A 557 1.49 -4.20 13.38
N GLY A 558 0.94 -5.28 13.96
CA GLY A 558 1.48 -5.90 15.17
C GLY A 558 2.94 -6.33 15.00
N ALA A 559 3.25 -7.04 13.93
CA ALA A 559 4.62 -7.48 13.63
C ALA A 559 5.59 -6.30 13.44
N THR A 560 5.15 -5.21 12.82
CA THR A 560 5.96 -3.99 12.68
C THR A 560 6.19 -3.31 14.03
N GLY A 561 5.18 -3.33 14.94
CA GLY A 561 5.31 -2.83 16.31
C GLY A 561 6.34 -3.62 17.11
N GLU A 562 6.29 -4.95 17.05
CA GLU A 562 7.31 -5.81 17.68
C GLU A 562 8.71 -5.52 17.14
N TYR A 563 8.84 -5.41 15.82
CA TYR A 563 10.12 -5.11 15.17
C TYR A 563 10.66 -3.72 15.56
N ALA A 564 9.82 -2.69 15.55
CA ALA A 564 10.19 -1.34 15.96
C ALA A 564 10.62 -1.30 17.44
N GLY A 565 9.89 -1.99 18.32
CA GLY A 565 10.24 -2.11 19.73
C GLY A 565 11.61 -2.79 19.94
N LEU A 566 11.87 -3.88 19.21
CA LEU A 566 13.18 -4.56 19.26
C LEU A 566 14.31 -3.68 18.73
N LEU A 567 14.09 -2.90 17.68
CA LEU A 567 15.07 -1.94 17.18
C LEU A 567 15.38 -0.84 18.20
N ALA A 568 14.35 -0.28 18.85
CA ALA A 568 14.51 0.73 19.90
C ALA A 568 15.32 0.17 21.09
N ILE A 569 15.02 -1.06 21.53
CA ILE A 569 15.77 -1.73 22.61
C ILE A 569 17.22 -1.96 22.18
N LYS A 570 17.45 -2.44 20.96
CA LYS A 570 18.80 -2.66 20.43
C LYS A 570 19.61 -1.37 20.39
N ASP A 571 19.05 -0.30 19.80
CA ASP A 571 19.75 0.98 19.68
C ASP A 571 20.04 1.59 21.07
N TYR A 572 19.12 1.44 22.04
CA TYR A 572 19.37 1.83 23.43
C TYR A 572 20.53 1.05 24.05
N LEU A 573 20.53 -0.28 23.93
CA LEU A 573 21.60 -1.12 24.48
C LEU A 573 22.97 -0.81 23.83
N GLU A 574 23.00 -0.57 22.54
CA GLU A 574 24.23 -0.17 21.82
C GLU A 574 24.70 1.23 22.27
N SER A 575 23.79 2.15 22.59
CA SER A 575 24.14 3.50 23.05
C SER A 575 24.78 3.54 24.45
N ILE A 576 24.48 2.54 25.29
CA ILE A 576 25.02 2.40 26.64
C ILE A 576 26.12 1.33 26.75
N ALA A 577 26.38 0.60 25.66
CA ALA A 577 27.49 -0.37 25.63
C ALA A 577 28.83 0.35 25.73
N PRO A 578 29.80 -0.17 26.54
CA PRO A 578 31.10 0.47 26.72
C PRO A 578 31.98 0.42 25.46
#